data_8bb82c425511236901a6e8cca51aa56f
#
_entry.id   8bb82c425511236901a6e8cca51aa56f
#
_cell.length_a   1.000
_cell.length_b   1.000
_cell.length_c   1.000
_cell.angle_alpha   90.00
_cell.angle_beta   90.00
_cell.angle_gamma   90.00
#
_symmetry.space_group_name_H-M   'P 1'
#
loop_
_entity.id
_entity.type
_entity.pdbx_description
1 polymer ?
#
loop_
_entity_poly.entity_id
_entity_poly.type
_entity_poly.pdbx_seq_one_letter_code
_entity_poly.pdbx_strand_id
1 'polypeptide(L)'
;MALTKVSMVAPAMRCMYVDLDGTLLGPGGSLMRDGDGRFVLDGVRALQACDRAGVEVVIYSGRRQHTVFEDSRLLGLGSYIFEVGCGLVIDGELEWLTDGIVPSQEKGTIFEQIDASGAPELLLEQNAGRLEYHTPWSRQREVSHLFRGLVDLDSVHALLEQEGLGWLRMLDNGVVHEHMAPLTSGQAEAAIERRSGLRPDLATVRAYHLIPAVASKARAVARHMRARGYGPADCIAVGDSREDLGASEAVGTFWLVANALERDPSLSAALGPRVRAASGAYGVGVYEAVVTTLAEGR
;
A
#
# COMPACT_ATOMS: atom_id res chain seq x y z
N MET A 1 -47.63 -23.43 9.08
CA MET A 1 -46.26 -23.39 9.68
C MET A 1 -45.54 -22.16 9.12
N ALA A 2 -45.45 -21.08 9.89
CA ALA A 2 -44.80 -19.86 9.46
C ALA A 2 -43.30 -20.10 9.60
N LEU A 3 -42.57 -20.00 8.49
CA LEU A 3 -41.10 -19.96 8.47
C LEU A 3 -40.67 -18.66 9.14
N THR A 4 -40.14 -18.77 10.36
CA THR A 4 -39.50 -17.67 11.07
C THR A 4 -38.35 -17.20 10.21
N LYS A 5 -38.47 -15.97 9.64
CA LYS A 5 -37.32 -15.28 9.04
C LYS A 5 -36.23 -15.15 10.11
N VAL A 6 -35.19 -15.95 10.00
CA VAL A 6 -33.96 -15.69 10.74
C VAL A 6 -33.48 -14.32 10.25
N SER A 7 -33.59 -13.32 11.12
CA SER A 7 -32.96 -12.02 10.88
C SER A 7 -31.45 -12.27 10.85
N MET A 8 -30.87 -12.32 9.67
CA MET A 8 -29.41 -12.28 9.55
C MET A 8 -28.97 -10.90 10.09
N VAL A 9 -28.38 -10.90 11.26
CA VAL A 9 -27.64 -9.72 11.75
C VAL A 9 -26.60 -9.42 10.67
N ALA A 10 -26.63 -8.23 10.11
CA ALA A 10 -25.62 -7.82 9.13
C ALA A 10 -24.24 -7.94 9.80
N PRO A 11 -23.24 -8.52 9.11
CA PRO A 11 -21.90 -8.63 9.69
C PRO A 11 -21.41 -7.25 10.08
N ALA A 12 -20.81 -7.11 11.27
CA ALA A 12 -20.29 -5.85 11.79
C ALA A 12 -19.13 -5.28 10.94
N MET A 13 -18.55 -6.08 10.05
CA MET A 13 -17.55 -5.70 9.08
C MET A 13 -17.98 -6.24 7.71
N ARG A 14 -17.99 -5.37 6.70
CA ARG A 14 -18.37 -5.72 5.31
C ARG A 14 -17.18 -5.65 4.37
N CYS A 15 -16.14 -4.88 4.71
CA CYS A 15 -14.97 -4.72 3.88
C CYS A 15 -13.68 -4.59 4.72
N MET A 16 -12.63 -5.24 4.25
CA MET A 16 -11.26 -5.08 4.73
C MET A 16 -10.38 -4.55 3.61
N TYR A 17 -9.71 -3.43 3.87
CA TYR A 17 -8.60 -2.94 3.05
C TYR A 17 -7.29 -3.45 3.66
N VAL A 18 -6.45 -4.09 2.87
CA VAL A 18 -5.19 -4.68 3.36
C VAL A 18 -4.03 -4.31 2.45
N ASP A 19 -2.98 -3.72 3.03
CA ASP A 19 -1.73 -3.55 2.31
C ASP A 19 -0.99 -4.90 2.14
N LEU A 20 -0.09 -4.96 1.16
CA LEU A 20 0.65 -6.18 0.85
C LEU A 20 2.01 -6.22 1.55
N ASP A 21 2.95 -5.40 1.09
CA ASP A 21 4.35 -5.50 1.47
C ASP A 21 4.60 -4.97 2.88
N GLY A 22 4.93 -5.86 3.79
CA GLY A 22 5.09 -5.49 5.20
C GLY A 22 3.83 -5.66 6.03
N THR A 23 2.69 -5.98 5.40
CA THR A 23 1.39 -6.16 6.06
C THR A 23 0.85 -7.57 5.87
N LEU A 24 0.22 -7.87 4.75
CA LEU A 24 -0.28 -9.24 4.48
C LEU A 24 0.87 -10.19 4.14
N LEU A 25 1.91 -9.67 3.48
CA LEU A 25 3.07 -10.42 3.03
C LEU A 25 4.25 -10.22 3.99
N GLY A 26 4.80 -11.33 4.45
CA GLY A 26 6.02 -11.37 5.24
C GLY A 26 7.30 -11.18 4.42
N PRO A 27 8.47 -11.45 5.01
CA PRO A 27 9.77 -11.31 4.36
C PRO A 27 9.82 -11.99 2.98
N GLY A 28 10.40 -11.29 2.01
CA GLY A 28 10.48 -11.75 0.62
C GLY A 28 9.17 -11.67 -0.17
N GLY A 29 8.16 -10.95 0.34
CA GLY A 29 6.85 -10.81 -0.30
C GLY A 29 6.02 -12.11 -0.25
N SER A 30 6.19 -12.91 0.80
CA SER A 30 5.52 -14.21 0.94
C SER A 30 4.28 -14.12 1.82
N LEU A 31 3.14 -14.59 1.29
CA LEU A 31 1.89 -14.77 2.06
C LEU A 31 2.02 -15.83 3.17
N MET A 32 3.02 -16.73 3.06
CA MET A 32 3.18 -17.89 3.92
C MET A 32 4.44 -17.82 4.81
N ARG A 33 4.91 -16.60 5.11
CA ARG A 33 6.06 -16.39 5.99
C ARG A 33 5.73 -15.37 7.08
N ASP A 34 6.10 -15.70 8.33
CA ASP A 34 6.07 -14.73 9.43
C ASP A 34 7.34 -13.83 9.43
N GLY A 35 7.46 -12.98 10.44
CA GLY A 35 8.61 -12.08 10.60
C GLY A 35 9.95 -12.80 10.74
N ASP A 36 9.96 -14.02 11.25
CA ASP A 36 11.14 -14.89 11.40
C ASP A 36 11.43 -15.74 10.14
N GLY A 37 10.59 -15.62 9.11
CA GLY A 37 10.69 -16.41 7.89
C GLY A 37 10.18 -17.85 8.02
N ARG A 38 9.49 -18.20 9.13
CA ARG A 38 8.87 -19.51 9.30
C ARG A 38 7.63 -19.64 8.45
N PHE A 39 7.35 -20.87 7.99
CA PHE A 39 6.13 -21.16 7.23
C PHE A 39 4.91 -21.10 8.16
N VAL A 40 3.99 -20.20 7.86
CA VAL A 40 2.73 -19.98 8.60
C VAL A 40 1.58 -19.74 7.62
N LEU A 41 0.34 -19.95 8.08
CA LEU A 41 -0.86 -19.79 7.27
C LEU A 41 -1.79 -18.67 7.76
N ASP A 42 -1.33 -17.81 8.67
CA ASP A 42 -2.21 -16.83 9.31
C ASP A 42 -2.72 -15.78 8.33
N GLY A 43 -1.91 -15.33 7.37
CA GLY A 43 -2.39 -14.48 6.27
C GLY A 43 -3.49 -15.15 5.45
N VAL A 44 -3.33 -16.44 5.14
CA VAL A 44 -4.36 -17.22 4.42
C VAL A 44 -5.62 -17.40 5.28
N ARG A 45 -5.46 -17.64 6.59
CA ARG A 45 -6.59 -17.74 7.54
C ARG A 45 -7.35 -16.44 7.67
N ALA A 46 -6.68 -15.29 7.60
CA ALA A 46 -7.32 -13.99 7.58
C ALA A 46 -8.27 -13.86 6.37
N LEU A 47 -7.76 -14.17 5.17
CA LEU A 47 -8.56 -14.15 3.94
C LEU A 47 -9.72 -15.16 4.02
N GLN A 48 -9.48 -16.37 4.52
CA GLN A 48 -10.54 -17.38 4.71
C GLN A 48 -11.61 -16.92 5.72
N ALA A 49 -11.21 -16.22 6.79
CA ALA A 49 -12.16 -15.69 7.77
C ALA A 49 -13.06 -14.61 7.16
N CYS A 50 -12.48 -13.74 6.33
CA CYS A 50 -13.23 -12.74 5.57
C CYS A 50 -14.23 -13.40 4.61
N ASP A 51 -13.79 -14.37 3.81
CA ASP A 51 -14.64 -15.10 2.86
C ASP A 51 -15.84 -15.76 3.58
N ARG A 52 -15.58 -16.50 4.66
CA ARG A 52 -16.64 -17.14 5.48
C ARG A 52 -17.63 -16.16 6.10
N ALA A 53 -17.19 -14.96 6.39
CA ALA A 53 -18.02 -13.90 6.96
C ALA A 53 -18.72 -13.03 5.88
N GLY A 54 -18.47 -13.27 4.59
CA GLY A 54 -18.98 -12.45 3.49
C GLY A 54 -18.38 -11.05 3.46
N VAL A 55 -17.15 -10.90 3.92
CA VAL A 55 -16.39 -9.63 3.94
C VAL A 55 -15.61 -9.48 2.65
N GLU A 56 -15.83 -8.38 1.93
CA GLU A 56 -15.02 -8.03 0.75
C GLU A 56 -13.59 -7.69 1.20
N VAL A 57 -12.60 -8.26 0.52
CA VAL A 57 -11.19 -7.94 0.73
C VAL A 57 -10.68 -7.13 -0.45
N VAL A 58 -10.09 -5.96 -0.17
CA VAL A 58 -9.53 -5.05 -1.17
C VAL A 58 -8.05 -4.83 -0.86
N ILE A 59 -7.18 -5.23 -1.76
CA ILE A 59 -5.77 -4.89 -1.70
C ILE A 59 -5.61 -3.40 -1.99
N TYR A 60 -4.80 -2.66 -1.20
CA TYR A 60 -4.43 -1.28 -1.48
C TYR A 60 -2.90 -1.08 -1.33
N SER A 61 -2.19 -1.12 -2.45
CA SER A 61 -0.74 -1.31 -2.46
C SER A 61 0.03 -0.23 -3.23
N GLY A 62 1.30 -0.06 -2.88
CA GLY A 62 2.27 0.71 -3.67
C GLY A 62 2.77 -0.04 -4.92
N ARG A 63 2.44 -1.32 -5.09
CA ARG A 63 2.81 -2.11 -6.24
C ARG A 63 2.18 -1.58 -7.54
N ARG A 64 2.85 -1.85 -8.67
CA ARG A 64 2.34 -1.55 -10.02
C ARG A 64 1.07 -2.33 -10.34
N GLN A 65 0.24 -1.80 -11.25
CA GLN A 65 -1.06 -2.37 -11.61
C GLN A 65 -0.98 -3.87 -11.95
N HIS A 66 -0.09 -4.24 -12.86
CA HIS A 66 0.03 -5.63 -13.31
C HIS A 66 0.32 -6.60 -12.16
N THR A 67 1.19 -6.22 -11.21
CA THR A 67 1.51 -7.06 -10.06
C THR A 67 0.31 -7.20 -9.12
N VAL A 68 -0.37 -6.10 -8.79
CA VAL A 68 -1.58 -6.16 -7.92
C VAL A 68 -2.71 -6.93 -8.59
N PHE A 69 -2.87 -6.79 -9.91
CA PHE A 69 -3.84 -7.59 -10.68
C PHE A 69 -3.57 -9.11 -10.54
N GLU A 70 -2.30 -9.55 -10.73
CA GLU A 70 -1.95 -10.95 -10.59
C GLU A 70 -2.11 -11.45 -9.15
N ASP A 71 -1.74 -10.64 -8.16
CA ASP A 71 -1.94 -10.95 -6.74
C ASP A 71 -3.45 -11.09 -6.43
N SER A 72 -4.27 -10.15 -6.88
CA SER A 72 -5.72 -10.16 -6.68
C SER A 72 -6.38 -11.36 -7.36
N ARG A 73 -5.98 -11.67 -8.59
CA ARG A 73 -6.47 -12.83 -9.34
C ARG A 73 -6.13 -14.15 -8.63
N LEU A 74 -4.89 -14.26 -8.14
CA LEU A 74 -4.44 -15.44 -7.39
C LEU A 74 -5.25 -15.65 -6.10
N LEU A 75 -5.62 -14.55 -5.44
CA LEU A 75 -6.37 -14.57 -4.17
C LEU A 75 -7.89 -14.57 -4.38
N GLY A 76 -8.39 -14.49 -5.63
CA GLY A 76 -9.83 -14.46 -5.95
C GLY A 76 -10.52 -13.16 -5.57
N LEU A 77 -9.81 -12.02 -5.59
CA LEU A 77 -10.33 -10.71 -5.21
C LEU A 77 -10.80 -9.92 -6.44
N GLY A 78 -11.97 -9.31 -6.36
CA GLY A 78 -12.59 -8.56 -7.46
C GLY A 78 -12.23 -7.07 -7.51
N SER A 79 -11.75 -6.50 -6.41
CA SER A 79 -11.40 -5.08 -6.30
C SER A 79 -9.99 -4.90 -5.75
N TYR A 80 -9.26 -3.89 -6.25
CA TYR A 80 -7.94 -3.55 -5.76
C TYR A 80 -7.54 -2.11 -6.08
N ILE A 81 -6.62 -1.59 -5.28
CA ILE A 81 -6.02 -0.26 -5.39
C ILE A 81 -4.52 -0.43 -5.62
N PHE A 82 -3.96 0.26 -6.62
CA PHE A 82 -2.56 0.15 -7.00
C PHE A 82 -1.86 1.51 -7.06
N GLU A 83 -0.52 1.45 -7.06
CA GLU A 83 0.36 2.61 -7.12
C GLU A 83 -0.07 3.73 -6.15
N VAL A 84 -0.15 3.34 -4.86
CA VAL A 84 -0.49 4.22 -3.72
C VAL A 84 -1.79 5.01 -3.90
N GLY A 85 -2.77 4.42 -4.57
CA GLY A 85 -4.09 5.03 -4.77
C GLY A 85 -4.25 5.83 -6.06
N CYS A 86 -3.30 5.74 -6.99
CA CYS A 86 -3.46 6.35 -8.32
C CYS A 86 -4.51 5.66 -9.17
N GLY A 87 -4.67 4.34 -9.00
CA GLY A 87 -5.69 3.57 -9.69
C GLY A 87 -6.52 2.71 -8.75
N LEU A 88 -7.78 2.58 -9.08
CA LEU A 88 -8.78 1.74 -8.41
C LEU A 88 -9.46 0.86 -9.44
N VAL A 89 -9.52 -0.44 -9.17
CA VAL A 89 -10.32 -1.38 -9.95
C VAL A 89 -11.44 -1.92 -9.08
N ILE A 90 -12.67 -1.90 -9.59
CA ILE A 90 -13.87 -2.47 -8.96
C ILE A 90 -14.51 -3.41 -9.98
N ASP A 91 -14.59 -4.69 -9.66
CA ASP A 91 -15.21 -5.72 -10.53
C ASP A 91 -14.67 -5.70 -11.97
N GLY A 92 -13.38 -5.42 -12.14
CA GLY A 92 -12.70 -5.35 -13.43
C GLY A 92 -12.72 -3.97 -14.11
N GLU A 93 -13.50 -3.01 -13.60
CA GLU A 93 -13.57 -1.65 -14.14
C GLU A 93 -12.51 -0.74 -13.48
N LEU A 94 -11.64 -0.17 -14.32
CA LEU A 94 -10.55 0.72 -13.90
C LEU A 94 -11.02 2.17 -13.80
N GLU A 95 -10.70 2.82 -12.68
CA GLU A 95 -10.83 4.25 -12.48
C GLU A 95 -9.48 4.87 -12.09
N TRP A 96 -9.05 5.91 -12.81
CA TRP A 96 -7.88 6.71 -12.46
C TRP A 96 -8.27 7.79 -11.45
N LEU A 97 -7.54 7.86 -10.32
CA LEU A 97 -7.80 8.83 -9.24
C LEU A 97 -6.77 9.98 -9.26
N THR A 98 -6.43 10.44 -10.43
CA THR A 98 -5.31 11.33 -10.77
C THR A 98 -5.77 12.70 -11.29
N ASP A 99 -7.01 13.09 -10.98
CA ASP A 99 -7.61 14.42 -11.28
C ASP A 99 -7.55 14.81 -12.77
N GLY A 100 -8.00 13.88 -13.61
CA GLY A 100 -8.06 14.11 -15.06
C GLY A 100 -6.76 13.85 -15.82
N ILE A 101 -5.67 13.57 -15.13
CA ILE A 101 -4.44 13.07 -15.74
C ILE A 101 -4.63 11.58 -16.02
N VAL A 102 -4.88 11.23 -17.27
CA VAL A 102 -5.18 9.85 -17.69
C VAL A 102 -4.29 9.42 -18.85
N PRO A 103 -4.08 8.11 -19.05
CA PRO A 103 -3.38 7.64 -20.25
C PRO A 103 -4.10 8.07 -21.52
N SER A 104 -3.34 8.43 -22.55
CA SER A 104 -3.88 8.75 -23.88
C SER A 104 -2.90 8.33 -24.98
N GLN A 105 -3.41 8.20 -26.21
CA GLN A 105 -2.54 7.90 -27.37
C GLN A 105 -1.52 9.00 -27.65
N GLU A 106 -1.87 10.25 -27.35
CA GLU A 106 -1.01 11.41 -27.59
C GLU A 106 0.05 11.59 -26.51
N LYS A 107 -0.32 11.38 -25.23
CA LYS A 107 0.53 11.70 -24.08
C LYS A 107 1.14 10.46 -23.41
N GLY A 108 0.79 9.26 -23.88
CA GLY A 108 1.24 8.01 -23.28
C GLY A 108 0.58 7.69 -21.94
N THR A 109 1.24 6.86 -21.14
CA THR A 109 0.88 6.53 -19.76
C THR A 109 1.01 7.75 -18.83
N ILE A 110 0.46 7.71 -17.64
CA ILE A 110 0.67 8.79 -16.66
C ILE A 110 2.14 8.85 -16.24
N PHE A 111 2.82 7.70 -16.17
CA PHE A 111 4.26 7.64 -15.92
C PHE A 111 5.05 8.46 -16.96
N GLU A 112 4.76 8.26 -18.26
CA GLU A 112 5.41 9.00 -19.35
C GLU A 112 5.07 10.51 -19.31
N GLN A 113 3.86 10.87 -18.88
CA GLN A 113 3.48 12.27 -18.71
C GLN A 113 4.25 12.94 -17.54
N ILE A 114 4.48 12.21 -16.44
CA ILE A 114 5.32 12.70 -15.33
C ILE A 114 6.78 12.78 -15.79
N ASP A 115 7.27 11.80 -16.53
CA ASP A 115 8.64 11.80 -17.07
C ASP A 115 8.87 13.01 -17.99
N ALA A 116 7.94 13.25 -18.91
CA ALA A 116 7.98 14.37 -19.84
C ALA A 116 7.93 15.75 -19.15
N SER A 117 7.48 15.83 -17.90
CA SER A 117 7.52 17.07 -17.11
C SER A 117 8.92 17.47 -16.64
N GLY A 118 9.89 16.55 -16.71
CA GLY A 118 11.25 16.72 -16.18
C GLY A 118 11.36 16.58 -14.65
N ALA A 119 10.24 16.38 -13.94
CA ALA A 119 10.25 16.29 -12.48
C ALA A 119 11.15 15.15 -11.92
N PRO A 120 11.15 13.93 -12.49
CA PRO A 120 12.03 12.87 -12.02
C PRO A 120 13.51 13.22 -12.14
N GLU A 121 13.94 13.79 -13.27
CA GLU A 121 15.32 14.18 -13.53
C GLU A 121 15.76 15.30 -12.57
N LEU A 122 14.94 16.33 -12.44
CA LEU A 122 15.15 17.42 -11.49
C LEU A 122 15.38 16.92 -10.08
N LEU A 123 14.53 16.01 -9.59
CA LEU A 123 14.65 15.47 -8.23
C LEU A 123 15.91 14.64 -8.03
N LEU A 124 16.30 13.83 -9.03
CA LEU A 124 17.54 13.05 -9.00
C LEU A 124 18.79 13.94 -9.00
N GLU A 125 18.81 14.99 -9.82
CA GLU A 125 19.92 15.93 -9.89
C GLU A 125 20.09 16.71 -8.57
N GLN A 126 19.00 17.26 -8.03
CA GLN A 126 19.02 18.03 -6.79
C GLN A 126 19.34 17.19 -5.55
N ASN A 127 19.11 15.88 -5.64
CA ASN A 127 19.36 14.94 -4.55
C ASN A 127 20.41 13.88 -4.93
N ALA A 128 21.42 14.26 -5.72
CA ALA A 128 22.49 13.35 -6.17
C ALA A 128 23.17 12.64 -4.97
N GLY A 129 23.27 11.31 -5.03
CA GLY A 129 23.79 10.46 -3.96
C GLY A 129 22.85 10.29 -2.76
N ARG A 130 21.70 10.94 -2.73
CA ARG A 130 20.69 10.81 -1.68
C ARG A 130 19.39 10.19 -2.18
N LEU A 131 19.14 10.21 -3.50
CA LEU A 131 17.98 9.66 -4.17
C LEU A 131 18.41 8.92 -5.43
N GLU A 132 17.81 7.77 -5.68
CA GLU A 132 17.97 7.01 -6.91
C GLU A 132 16.69 6.23 -7.24
N TYR A 133 16.52 5.75 -8.47
CA TYR A 133 15.43 4.85 -8.78
C TYR A 133 15.52 3.54 -7.97
N HIS A 134 14.39 3.10 -7.44
CA HIS A 134 14.29 1.83 -6.71
C HIS A 134 14.19 0.64 -7.69
N THR A 135 15.28 0.38 -8.41
CA THR A 135 15.37 -0.69 -9.40
C THR A 135 15.43 -2.07 -8.70
N PRO A 136 14.77 -3.12 -9.22
CA PRO A 136 13.99 -3.17 -10.47
C PRO A 136 12.51 -2.76 -10.34
N TRP A 137 12.00 -2.48 -9.15
CA TRP A 137 10.58 -2.20 -8.88
C TRP A 137 10.08 -0.86 -9.43
N SER A 138 11.00 0.05 -9.81
CA SER A 138 10.68 1.29 -10.52
C SER A 138 10.28 1.10 -11.98
N ARG A 139 10.51 -0.09 -12.56
CA ARG A 139 10.24 -0.37 -13.97
C ARG A 139 8.80 -0.79 -14.21
N GLN A 140 8.28 -0.50 -15.42
CA GLN A 140 6.96 -0.94 -15.90
C GLN A 140 5.81 -0.49 -14.97
N ARG A 141 5.84 0.76 -14.55
CA ARG A 141 4.78 1.39 -13.77
C ARG A 141 3.86 2.19 -14.68
N GLU A 142 2.61 2.30 -14.28
CA GLU A 142 1.60 3.05 -15.05
C GLU A 142 1.57 4.53 -14.67
N VAL A 143 1.94 4.85 -13.42
CA VAL A 143 1.85 6.21 -12.87
C VAL A 143 3.13 6.64 -12.18
N SER A 144 3.50 5.96 -11.09
CA SER A 144 4.47 6.50 -10.14
C SER A 144 5.92 6.26 -10.55
N HIS A 145 6.76 7.31 -10.41
CA HIS A 145 8.20 7.11 -10.36
C HIS A 145 8.59 6.67 -8.96
N LEU A 146 9.13 5.46 -8.84
CA LEU A 146 9.51 4.87 -7.57
C LEU A 146 11.00 5.07 -7.32
N PHE A 147 11.31 5.82 -6.28
CA PHE A 147 12.67 6.10 -5.82
C PHE A 147 12.97 5.42 -4.50
N ARG A 148 14.27 5.36 -4.16
CA ARG A 148 14.76 5.06 -2.82
C ARG A 148 15.87 6.02 -2.43
N GLY A 149 16.03 6.23 -1.12
CA GLY A 149 17.04 7.14 -0.60
C GLY A 149 16.63 7.75 0.73
N LEU A 150 17.18 8.93 1.02
CA LEU A 150 16.80 9.73 2.17
C LEU A 150 16.80 11.20 1.79
N VAL A 151 15.61 11.78 1.66
CA VAL A 151 15.40 13.18 1.32
C VAL A 151 14.46 13.85 2.32
N ASP A 152 14.54 15.16 2.41
CA ASP A 152 13.57 15.98 3.12
C ASP A 152 12.38 16.29 2.23
N LEU A 153 11.20 15.78 2.59
CA LEU A 153 9.98 15.91 1.77
C LEU A 153 9.51 17.35 1.66
N ASP A 154 9.67 18.16 2.70
CA ASP A 154 9.26 19.56 2.66
C ASP A 154 10.09 20.34 1.65
N SER A 155 11.41 20.10 1.61
CA SER A 155 12.30 20.66 0.59
C SER A 155 11.96 20.18 -0.81
N VAL A 156 11.63 18.89 -0.98
CA VAL A 156 11.22 18.33 -2.27
C VAL A 156 9.92 18.99 -2.75
N HIS A 157 8.91 19.12 -1.89
CA HIS A 157 7.64 19.75 -2.25
C HIS A 157 7.81 21.24 -2.58
N ALA A 158 8.63 21.96 -1.79
CA ALA A 158 8.95 23.37 -2.09
C ALA A 158 9.63 23.53 -3.46
N LEU A 159 10.54 22.62 -3.82
CA LEU A 159 11.18 22.60 -5.13
C LEU A 159 10.17 22.36 -6.25
N LEU A 160 9.30 21.34 -6.10
CA LEU A 160 8.26 21.06 -7.09
C LEU A 160 7.34 22.28 -7.32
N GLU A 161 6.93 22.97 -6.25
CA GLU A 161 6.11 24.18 -6.34
C GLU A 161 6.86 25.32 -7.09
N GLN A 162 8.14 25.54 -6.77
CA GLN A 162 8.98 26.57 -7.41
C GLN A 162 9.12 26.35 -8.91
N GLU A 163 9.20 25.10 -9.35
CA GLU A 163 9.36 24.72 -10.75
C GLU A 163 8.01 24.57 -11.50
N GLY A 164 6.89 24.94 -10.86
CA GLY A 164 5.55 24.85 -11.46
C GLY A 164 5.04 23.40 -11.58
N LEU A 165 5.62 22.48 -10.79
CA LEU A 165 5.32 21.05 -10.75
C LEU A 165 4.47 20.67 -9.53
N GLY A 166 3.82 21.63 -8.87
CA GLY A 166 3.00 21.41 -7.66
C GLY A 166 1.78 20.51 -7.86
N TRP A 167 1.49 20.09 -9.10
CA TRP A 167 0.53 19.03 -9.38
C TRP A 167 1.07 17.62 -9.07
N LEU A 168 2.35 17.52 -8.74
CA LEU A 168 3.03 16.31 -8.26
C LEU A 168 3.35 16.42 -6.78
N ARG A 169 3.46 15.28 -6.13
CA ARG A 169 4.03 15.14 -4.78
C ARG A 169 4.91 13.91 -4.67
N MET A 170 5.91 13.97 -3.82
CA MET A 170 6.67 12.81 -3.40
C MET A 170 6.07 12.27 -2.10
N LEU A 171 5.75 10.98 -2.09
CA LEU A 171 5.11 10.30 -0.98
C LEU A 171 6.05 9.27 -0.39
N ASP A 172 6.20 9.26 0.93
CA ASP A 172 7.01 8.28 1.67
C ASP A 172 6.22 6.99 1.89
N ASN A 173 6.70 5.91 1.30
CA ASN A 173 6.12 4.56 1.39
C ASN A 173 6.86 3.64 2.38
N GLY A 174 7.63 4.20 3.31
CA GLY A 174 8.27 3.46 4.39
C GLY A 174 9.74 3.12 4.16
N VAL A 175 10.32 2.41 5.12
CA VAL A 175 11.73 2.02 5.13
C VAL A 175 11.98 0.83 4.22
N VAL A 176 12.99 0.95 3.35
CA VAL A 176 13.46 -0.17 2.52
C VAL A 176 14.36 -1.06 3.38
N HIS A 177 13.98 -2.32 3.54
CA HIS A 177 14.81 -3.29 4.26
C HIS A 177 15.82 -3.96 3.33
N GLU A 178 17.11 -3.89 3.68
CA GLU A 178 18.16 -4.65 3.01
C GLU A 178 18.14 -6.15 3.36
N HIS A 179 17.47 -6.52 4.44
CA HIS A 179 17.38 -7.92 4.88
C HIS A 179 16.28 -8.67 4.15
N MET A 180 16.54 -8.97 2.89
CA MET A 180 15.77 -10.00 2.20
C MET A 180 16.23 -11.38 2.71
N ALA A 181 15.25 -12.27 2.96
CA ALA A 181 15.52 -13.71 3.10
C ALA A 181 16.48 -14.20 2.01
N PRO A 182 17.22 -15.31 2.20
CA PRO A 182 18.21 -15.78 1.24
C PRO A 182 17.62 -15.75 -0.16
N LEU A 183 18.27 -14.98 -1.04
CA LEU A 183 17.80 -14.66 -2.37
C LEU A 183 17.76 -15.95 -3.21
N THR A 184 16.69 -16.16 -3.95
CA THR A 184 16.70 -17.11 -5.08
C THR A 184 17.73 -16.66 -6.11
N SER A 185 18.17 -17.54 -6.99
CA SER A 185 19.19 -17.22 -8.03
C SER A 185 18.81 -15.96 -8.84
N GLY A 186 17.56 -15.82 -9.25
CA GLY A 186 17.09 -14.63 -9.98
C GLY A 186 17.06 -13.35 -9.12
N GLN A 187 16.87 -13.48 -7.81
CA GLN A 187 16.97 -12.36 -6.88
C GLN A 187 18.43 -11.95 -6.64
N ALA A 188 19.36 -12.90 -6.68
CA ALA A 188 20.78 -12.63 -6.59
C ALA A 188 21.30 -11.89 -7.84
N GLU A 189 20.85 -12.25 -9.06
CA GLU A 189 21.15 -11.51 -10.28
C GLU A 189 20.60 -10.08 -10.21
N ALA A 190 19.35 -9.90 -9.78
CA ALA A 190 18.77 -8.59 -9.55
C ALA A 190 19.51 -7.79 -8.45
N ALA A 191 20.15 -8.45 -7.48
CA ALA A 191 20.97 -7.79 -6.46
C ALA A 191 22.32 -7.33 -7.03
N ILE A 192 22.88 -8.03 -8.02
CA ILE A 192 24.11 -7.62 -8.70
C ILE A 192 23.89 -6.35 -9.56
N GLU A 193 22.71 -6.23 -10.17
CA GLU A 193 22.32 -4.99 -10.86
C GLU A 193 22.08 -3.80 -9.92
N ARG A 194 21.95 -4.03 -8.61
CA ARG A 194 21.72 -3.03 -7.56
C ARG A 194 23.00 -2.34 -7.06
N ARG A 195 23.95 -2.02 -7.91
CA ARG A 195 24.99 -1.10 -7.49
C ARG A 195 24.32 0.23 -7.13
N SER A 196 24.19 0.48 -5.82
CA SER A 196 23.61 1.71 -5.30
C SER A 196 24.52 2.90 -5.61
N GLY A 197 23.95 3.96 -6.18
CA GLY A 197 24.57 5.27 -6.28
C GLY A 197 24.38 6.10 -5.02
N LEU A 198 23.69 5.56 -4.01
CA LEU A 198 23.46 6.27 -2.75
C LEU A 198 24.75 6.37 -1.92
N ARG A 199 24.87 7.47 -1.20
CA ARG A 199 25.95 7.69 -0.23
C ARG A 199 25.85 6.66 0.91
N PRO A 200 27.00 6.09 1.36
CA PRO A 200 27.00 5.06 2.40
C PRO A 200 26.67 5.59 3.81
N ASP A 201 26.66 6.91 4.00
CA ASP A 201 26.42 7.57 5.29
C ASP A 201 24.93 7.93 5.53
N LEU A 202 24.00 7.50 4.67
CA LEU A 202 22.58 7.69 4.91
C LEU A 202 22.13 6.89 6.14
N ALA A 203 21.47 7.56 7.08
CA ALA A 203 21.00 6.95 8.33
C ALA A 203 19.96 5.83 8.10
N THR A 204 19.21 5.93 7.00
CA THR A 204 18.22 4.95 6.57
C THR A 204 17.96 5.12 5.08
N VAL A 205 17.36 4.11 4.44
CA VAL A 205 16.89 4.20 3.08
C VAL A 205 15.37 3.99 3.08
N ARG A 206 14.64 4.92 2.47
CA ARG A 206 13.18 4.90 2.36
C ARG A 206 12.76 4.77 0.91
N ALA A 207 11.57 4.23 0.67
CA ALA A 207 10.94 4.21 -0.64
C ALA A 207 10.04 5.43 -0.81
N TYR A 208 10.10 6.04 -1.99
CA TYR A 208 9.28 7.22 -2.32
C TYR A 208 8.59 7.05 -3.66
N HIS A 209 7.32 7.45 -3.72
CA HIS A 209 6.57 7.54 -4.97
C HIS A 209 6.38 9.00 -5.36
N LEU A 210 6.82 9.39 -6.55
CA LEU A 210 6.41 10.64 -7.19
C LEU A 210 5.13 10.38 -7.98
N ILE A 211 4.05 11.05 -7.60
CA ILE A 211 2.68 10.82 -8.11
C ILE A 211 1.92 12.14 -8.25
N PRO A 212 0.79 12.17 -8.97
CA PRO A 212 -0.15 13.30 -8.90
C PRO A 212 -0.55 13.62 -7.47
N ALA A 213 -0.47 14.88 -7.07
CA ALA A 213 -0.61 15.33 -5.68
C ALA A 213 -1.96 14.95 -5.03
N VAL A 214 -2.99 14.78 -5.82
CA VAL A 214 -4.34 14.40 -5.38
C VAL A 214 -4.49 12.91 -5.05
N ALA A 215 -3.59 12.05 -5.54
CA ALA A 215 -3.70 10.62 -5.34
C ALA A 215 -3.24 10.22 -3.93
N SER A 216 -3.94 9.29 -3.28
CA SER A 216 -3.54 8.65 -2.04
C SER A 216 -4.32 7.36 -1.80
N LYS A 217 -3.75 6.45 -0.99
CA LYS A 217 -4.46 5.25 -0.53
C LYS A 217 -5.77 5.61 0.19
N ALA A 218 -5.77 6.64 1.04
CA ALA A 218 -6.95 7.13 1.75
C ALA A 218 -8.08 7.57 0.80
N ARG A 219 -7.75 8.36 -0.24
CA ARG A 219 -8.71 8.81 -1.24
C ARG A 219 -9.29 7.63 -2.03
N ALA A 220 -8.46 6.66 -2.38
CA ALA A 220 -8.91 5.47 -3.12
C ALA A 220 -9.82 4.58 -2.26
N VAL A 221 -9.49 4.37 -0.98
CA VAL A 221 -10.35 3.68 0.00
C VAL A 221 -11.71 4.39 0.09
N ALA A 222 -11.72 5.70 0.33
CA ALA A 222 -12.96 6.47 0.43
C ALA A 222 -13.78 6.43 -0.88
N ARG A 223 -13.11 6.39 -2.04
CA ARG A 223 -13.79 6.26 -3.36
C ARG A 223 -14.43 4.88 -3.53
N HIS A 224 -13.72 3.80 -3.18
CA HIS A 224 -14.24 2.43 -3.19
C HIS A 224 -15.45 2.30 -2.24
N MET A 225 -15.33 2.78 -0.99
CA MET A 225 -16.43 2.75 -0.02
C MET A 225 -17.69 3.42 -0.56
N ARG A 226 -17.56 4.60 -1.19
CA ARG A 226 -18.70 5.28 -1.82
C ARG A 226 -19.32 4.46 -2.95
N ALA A 227 -18.50 3.81 -3.79
CA ALA A 227 -18.99 2.98 -4.89
C ALA A 227 -19.79 1.77 -4.39
N ARG A 228 -19.37 1.17 -3.26
CA ARG A 228 -20.02 0.01 -2.62
C ARG A 228 -21.14 0.38 -1.65
N GLY A 229 -21.31 1.66 -1.32
CA GLY A 229 -22.27 2.10 -0.29
C GLY A 229 -21.87 1.65 1.12
N TYR A 230 -20.56 1.59 1.41
CA TYR A 230 -20.03 1.28 2.74
C TYR A 230 -19.87 2.54 3.57
N GLY A 231 -20.33 2.48 4.84
CA GLY A 231 -20.01 3.47 5.86
C GLY A 231 -18.72 3.13 6.60
N PRO A 232 -18.16 4.08 7.38
CA PRO A 232 -16.94 3.82 8.16
C PRO A 232 -17.04 2.58 9.05
N ALA A 233 -18.18 2.37 9.73
CA ALA A 233 -18.39 1.25 10.63
C ALA A 233 -18.41 -0.13 9.90
N ASP A 234 -18.63 -0.15 8.60
CA ASP A 234 -18.60 -1.35 7.78
C ASP A 234 -17.17 -1.81 7.43
N CYS A 235 -16.16 -0.95 7.65
CA CYS A 235 -14.84 -1.13 7.08
C CYS A 235 -13.72 -1.10 8.10
N ILE A 236 -12.73 -1.96 7.91
CA ILE A 236 -11.40 -1.83 8.53
C ILE A 236 -10.32 -1.64 7.47
N ALA A 237 -9.20 -1.06 7.87
CA ALA A 237 -7.98 -1.09 7.07
C ALA A 237 -6.82 -1.62 7.92
N VAL A 238 -5.88 -2.33 7.28
CA VAL A 238 -4.70 -2.91 7.92
C VAL A 238 -3.47 -2.53 7.12
N GLY A 239 -2.46 -1.97 7.78
CA GLY A 239 -1.26 -1.49 7.12
C GLY A 239 -0.06 -1.40 8.05
N ASP A 240 1.11 -1.01 7.51
CA ASP A 240 2.37 -0.88 8.25
C ASP A 240 3.10 0.45 8.04
N SER A 241 2.53 1.35 7.25
CA SER A 241 3.16 2.62 6.88
C SER A 241 2.33 3.86 7.25
N ARG A 242 2.97 5.04 7.19
CA ARG A 242 2.29 6.33 7.34
C ARG A 242 1.23 6.58 6.26
N GLU A 243 1.50 6.12 5.04
CA GLU A 243 0.55 6.26 3.94
C GLU A 243 -0.69 5.39 4.17
N ASP A 244 -0.51 4.18 4.68
CA ASP A 244 -1.65 3.31 5.05
C ASP A 244 -2.49 3.93 6.15
N LEU A 245 -1.83 4.53 7.15
CA LEU A 245 -2.49 5.19 8.27
C LEU A 245 -3.47 6.28 7.84
N GLY A 246 -3.23 6.93 6.70
CA GLY A 246 -4.18 7.89 6.11
C GLY A 246 -5.58 7.29 5.89
N ALA A 247 -5.70 5.99 5.64
CA ALA A 247 -7.00 5.32 5.50
C ALA A 247 -7.83 5.34 6.80
N SER A 248 -7.23 5.57 7.96
CA SER A 248 -7.93 5.70 9.25
C SER A 248 -8.98 6.83 9.28
N GLU A 249 -8.86 7.80 8.38
CA GLU A 249 -9.85 8.88 8.24
C GLU A 249 -11.15 8.39 7.61
N ALA A 250 -11.09 7.35 6.77
CA ALA A 250 -12.22 6.83 6.03
C ALA A 250 -12.91 5.65 6.72
N VAL A 251 -12.13 4.73 7.32
CA VAL A 251 -12.65 3.49 7.91
C VAL A 251 -13.00 3.63 9.40
N GLY A 252 -13.77 2.69 9.94
CA GLY A 252 -14.13 2.68 11.37
C GLY A 252 -12.96 2.35 12.27
N THR A 253 -12.13 1.39 11.87
CA THR A 253 -10.93 1.00 12.60
C THR A 253 -9.77 0.76 11.63
N PHE A 254 -8.64 1.34 11.94
CA PHE A 254 -7.37 1.04 11.30
C PHE A 254 -6.50 0.19 12.22
N TRP A 255 -5.86 -0.84 11.67
CA TRP A 255 -4.96 -1.71 12.40
C TRP A 255 -3.52 -1.57 11.88
N LEU A 256 -2.60 -1.21 12.78
CA LEU A 256 -1.16 -1.31 12.54
C LEU A 256 -0.70 -2.72 12.92
N VAL A 257 -0.01 -3.41 12.02
CA VAL A 257 0.67 -4.68 12.36
C VAL A 257 1.90 -4.39 13.22
N ALA A 258 2.31 -5.34 14.09
CA ALA A 258 3.36 -5.10 15.09
C ALA A 258 4.68 -4.60 14.50
N ASN A 259 5.11 -5.16 13.37
CA ASN A 259 6.33 -4.74 12.69
C ASN A 259 6.31 -3.29 12.18
N ALA A 260 5.15 -2.65 12.06
CA ALA A 260 5.04 -1.23 11.74
C ALA A 260 5.67 -0.36 12.84
N LEU A 261 5.32 -0.66 14.10
CA LEU A 261 5.83 0.09 15.27
C LEU A 261 7.31 -0.21 15.57
N GLU A 262 7.78 -1.41 15.24
CA GLU A 262 9.20 -1.77 15.35
C GLU A 262 10.05 -0.96 14.35
N ARG A 263 9.53 -0.76 13.13
CA ARG A 263 10.22 -0.04 12.04
C ARG A 263 10.13 1.48 12.17
N ASP A 264 8.97 1.98 12.53
CA ASP A 264 8.71 3.42 12.76
C ASP A 264 7.97 3.62 14.09
N PRO A 265 8.71 3.71 15.23
CA PRO A 265 8.11 3.92 16.55
C PRO A 265 7.24 5.19 16.65
N SER A 266 7.44 6.16 15.76
CA SER A 266 6.66 7.39 15.75
C SER A 266 5.19 7.18 15.35
N LEU A 267 4.86 6.05 14.69
CA LEU A 267 3.48 5.65 14.41
C LEU A 267 2.66 5.42 15.69
N SER A 268 3.33 5.16 16.83
CA SER A 268 2.65 5.03 18.13
C SER A 268 1.86 6.27 18.53
N ALA A 269 2.24 7.44 18.05
CA ALA A 269 1.50 8.69 18.31
C ALA A 269 0.08 8.72 17.70
N ALA A 270 -0.19 7.87 16.71
CA ALA A 270 -1.50 7.75 16.08
C ALA A 270 -2.45 6.78 16.80
N LEU A 271 -1.93 5.97 17.75
CA LEU A 271 -2.75 4.99 18.46
C LEU A 271 -3.86 5.67 19.29
N GLY A 272 -5.05 5.09 19.20
CA GLY A 272 -6.24 5.64 19.86
C GLY A 272 -7.50 4.83 19.51
N PRO A 273 -8.68 5.37 19.76
CA PRO A 273 -9.93 4.63 19.57
C PRO A 273 -10.17 4.10 18.15
N ARG A 274 -9.62 4.78 17.13
CA ARG A 274 -9.78 4.42 15.71
C ARG A 274 -8.54 3.76 15.13
N VAL A 275 -7.38 3.85 15.76
CA VAL A 275 -6.12 3.26 15.32
C VAL A 275 -5.62 2.30 16.38
N ARG A 276 -5.61 1.04 16.08
CA ARG A 276 -5.22 -0.06 16.99
C ARG A 276 -3.92 -0.71 16.51
N ALA A 277 -3.15 -1.25 17.41
CA ALA A 277 -2.00 -2.08 17.11
C ALA A 277 -2.35 -3.56 17.30
N ALA A 278 -2.02 -4.38 16.31
CA ALA A 278 -1.99 -5.83 16.47
C ALA A 278 -0.73 -6.24 17.26
N SER A 279 -0.82 -7.34 18.01
CA SER A 279 0.33 -7.94 18.67
C SER A 279 1.18 -8.77 17.69
N GLY A 280 0.56 -9.27 16.63
CA GLY A 280 1.21 -10.04 15.58
C GLY A 280 1.81 -9.14 14.48
N ALA A 281 2.92 -9.61 13.90
CA ALA A 281 3.55 -8.99 12.75
C ALA A 281 3.03 -9.60 11.44
N TYR A 282 2.99 -8.83 10.36
CA TYR A 282 2.59 -9.27 9.01
C TYR A 282 1.24 -10.00 8.99
N GLY A 283 1.12 -11.09 8.23
CA GLY A 283 -0.11 -11.89 8.12
C GLY A 283 -0.68 -12.38 9.46
N VAL A 284 0.14 -12.55 10.50
CA VAL A 284 -0.32 -12.87 11.86
C VAL A 284 -1.12 -11.70 12.44
N GLY A 285 -0.60 -10.47 12.30
CA GLY A 285 -1.30 -9.25 12.73
C GLY A 285 -2.57 -8.98 11.91
N VAL A 286 -2.56 -9.28 10.61
CA VAL A 286 -3.77 -9.20 9.78
C VAL A 286 -4.84 -10.18 10.27
N TYR A 287 -4.45 -11.42 10.59
CA TYR A 287 -5.38 -12.41 11.13
C TYR A 287 -5.98 -11.96 12.47
N GLU A 288 -5.15 -11.45 13.38
CA GLU A 288 -5.60 -10.87 14.66
C GLU A 288 -6.61 -9.75 14.45
N ALA A 289 -6.32 -8.78 13.55
CA ALA A 289 -7.21 -7.67 13.21
C ALA A 289 -8.59 -8.16 12.73
N VAL A 290 -8.59 -9.15 11.81
CA VAL A 290 -9.83 -9.72 11.25
C VAL A 290 -10.65 -10.41 12.32
N VAL A 291 -10.06 -11.37 13.04
CA VAL A 291 -10.84 -12.19 14.00
C VAL A 291 -11.33 -11.38 15.19
N THR A 292 -10.55 -10.39 15.65
CA THR A 292 -10.95 -9.48 16.73
C THR A 292 -12.13 -8.62 16.29
N THR A 293 -12.04 -8.01 15.11
CA THR A 293 -13.14 -7.16 14.59
C THR A 293 -14.41 -7.97 14.35
N LEU A 294 -14.32 -9.17 13.77
CA LEU A 294 -15.47 -10.06 13.58
C LEU A 294 -16.10 -10.52 14.91
N ALA A 295 -15.30 -10.70 15.95
CA ALA A 295 -15.79 -11.10 17.27
C ALA A 295 -16.51 -9.95 18.02
N GLU A 296 -16.02 -8.71 17.87
CA GLU A 296 -16.61 -7.51 18.49
C GLU A 296 -17.97 -7.13 17.86
N GLY A 297 -18.22 -7.53 16.64
CA GLY A 297 -19.44 -7.22 15.90
C GLY A 297 -20.55 -8.25 16.00
N ARG A 298 -20.46 -9.24 16.91
CA ARG A 298 -21.48 -10.29 17.15
C ARG A 298 -22.46 -9.94 18.26
#